data_166fb63768c8022d8edd222c7e4abca3
#
_entry.id   166fb63768c8022d8edd222c7e4abca3
#
_cell.length_a   1.000
_cell.length_b   1.000
_cell.length_c   1.000
_cell.angle_alpha   90.00
_cell.angle_beta   90.00
_cell.angle_gamma   90.00
#
_symmetry.space_group_name_H-M   'P 1'
#
loop_
_entity.id
_entity.type
_entity.pdbx_description
1 polymer ?
#
loop_
_entity_poly.entity_id
_entity_poly.type
_entity_poly.pdbx_seq_one_letter_code
_entity_poly.pdbx_strand_id
1 'polypeptide(L)'
;MKEQKSSFKMFFTIGLLLLIFIGAFVVIKTAGASVEDGLLKVKGIYGVNIPISEIREVKKLETLPSLGVRRVNGIGLGPIKIGYFRYNELGSVKLCILKNEAPYILIIADEQKILIGLGKEKNEELYNKLQDNL
;
A
#
# COMPACT_ATOMS: atom_id res chain seq x y z
N MET A 1 -3.36 -4.58 -47.46
CA MET A 1 -3.69 -5.58 -46.47
C MET A 1 -2.65 -5.72 -45.37
N LYS A 2 -1.36 -5.67 -45.68
CA LYS A 2 -0.33 -5.66 -44.63
C LYS A 2 -0.44 -4.43 -43.68
N GLU A 3 -0.83 -3.27 -44.22
CA GLU A 3 -1.00 -2.05 -43.44
C GLU A 3 -2.16 -2.12 -42.47
N GLN A 4 -3.27 -2.75 -42.84
CA GLN A 4 -4.42 -2.93 -41.95
C GLN A 4 -4.10 -3.84 -40.77
N LYS A 5 -3.34 -4.93 -41.00
CA LYS A 5 -2.93 -5.82 -39.90
C LYS A 5 -1.97 -5.13 -38.95
N SER A 6 -1.06 -4.31 -39.48
CA SER A 6 -0.12 -3.53 -38.67
C SER A 6 -0.86 -2.49 -37.81
N SER A 7 -1.82 -1.78 -38.41
CA SER A 7 -2.63 -0.80 -37.69
C SER A 7 -3.49 -1.45 -36.60
N PHE A 8 -4.08 -2.59 -36.89
CA PHE A 8 -4.88 -3.33 -35.89
C PHE A 8 -4.03 -3.76 -34.70
N LYS A 9 -2.83 -4.32 -34.97
CA LYS A 9 -1.91 -4.70 -33.90
C LYS A 9 -1.48 -3.50 -33.05
N MET A 10 -1.23 -2.37 -33.70
CA MET A 10 -0.86 -1.13 -33.01
C MET A 10 -1.98 -0.64 -32.13
N PHE A 11 -3.22 -0.57 -32.63
CA PHE A 11 -4.39 -0.17 -31.84
C PHE A 11 -4.66 -1.14 -30.70
N PHE A 12 -4.52 -2.43 -30.93
CA PHE A 12 -4.69 -3.43 -29.89
C PHE A 12 -3.66 -3.27 -28.77
N THR A 13 -2.39 -3.06 -29.12
CA THR A 13 -1.31 -2.83 -28.15
C THR A 13 -1.55 -1.56 -27.35
N ILE A 14 -1.91 -0.47 -28.00
CA ILE A 14 -2.22 0.81 -27.33
C ILE A 14 -3.41 0.64 -26.38
N GLY A 15 -4.47 -0.04 -26.82
CA GLY A 15 -5.64 -0.31 -25.99
C GLY A 15 -5.31 -1.15 -24.77
N LEU A 16 -4.47 -2.18 -24.95
CA LEU A 16 -4.03 -3.02 -23.85
C LEU A 16 -3.18 -2.24 -22.84
N LEU A 17 -2.25 -1.41 -23.32
CA LEU A 17 -1.44 -0.55 -22.46
C LEU A 17 -2.30 0.44 -21.67
N LEU A 18 -3.30 1.04 -22.31
CA LEU A 18 -4.24 1.95 -21.65
C LEU A 18 -5.00 1.24 -20.54
N LEU A 19 -5.47 0.02 -20.77
CA LEU A 19 -6.17 -0.77 -19.77
C LEU A 19 -5.26 -1.07 -18.57
N ILE A 20 -4.00 -1.39 -18.80
CA ILE A 20 -3.03 -1.63 -17.73
C ILE A 20 -2.81 -0.37 -16.91
N PHE A 21 -2.62 0.78 -17.56
CA PHE A 21 -2.45 2.07 -16.87
C PHE A 21 -3.69 2.48 -16.08
N ILE A 22 -4.88 2.30 -16.64
CA ILE A 22 -6.13 2.59 -15.94
C ILE A 22 -6.26 1.68 -14.71
N GLY A 23 -5.99 0.39 -14.86
CA GLY A 23 -6.03 -0.55 -13.76
C GLY A 23 -5.06 -0.18 -12.64
N ALA A 24 -3.81 0.15 -12.99
CA ALA A 24 -2.82 0.61 -12.02
C ALA A 24 -3.25 1.90 -11.33
N PHE A 25 -3.80 2.84 -12.08
CA PHE A 25 -4.29 4.11 -11.53
C PHE A 25 -5.42 3.88 -10.51
N VAL A 26 -6.38 3.01 -10.85
CA VAL A 26 -7.48 2.67 -9.93
C VAL A 26 -6.95 2.03 -8.65
N VAL A 27 -6.00 1.10 -8.76
CA VAL A 27 -5.39 0.46 -7.60
C VAL A 27 -4.74 1.50 -6.69
N ILE A 28 -3.98 2.43 -7.26
CA ILE A 28 -3.29 3.48 -6.49
C ILE A 28 -4.29 4.45 -5.85
N LYS A 29 -5.33 4.84 -6.60
CA LYS A 29 -6.33 5.80 -6.10
C LYS A 29 -7.23 5.22 -5.01
N THR A 30 -7.49 3.91 -5.05
CA THR A 30 -8.32 3.25 -4.04
C THR A 30 -7.54 2.86 -2.79
N ALA A 31 -6.21 2.85 -2.85
CA ALA A 31 -5.38 2.54 -1.71
C ALA A 31 -5.45 3.66 -0.66
N GLY A 32 -5.48 3.30 0.59
CA GLY A 32 -5.53 4.25 1.70
C GLY A 32 -5.78 3.55 3.02
N ALA A 33 -5.89 4.34 4.08
CA ALA A 33 -6.19 3.82 5.42
C ALA A 33 -7.04 4.82 6.18
N SER A 34 -7.96 4.30 6.99
CA SER A 34 -8.82 5.12 7.84
C SER A 34 -9.20 4.34 9.10
N VAL A 35 -9.61 5.07 10.14
CA VAL A 35 -10.12 4.49 11.39
C VAL A 35 -11.60 4.83 11.48
N GLU A 36 -12.44 3.80 11.40
CA GLU A 36 -13.90 3.94 11.44
C GLU A 36 -14.52 2.77 12.20
N ASP A 37 -15.49 3.06 13.06
CA ASP A 37 -16.29 2.03 13.76
C ASP A 37 -15.46 0.99 14.53
N GLY A 38 -14.39 1.43 15.19
CA GLY A 38 -13.51 0.55 15.93
C GLY A 38 -12.64 -0.36 15.07
N LEU A 39 -12.51 -0.03 13.77
CA LEU A 39 -11.70 -0.77 12.82
C LEU A 39 -10.67 0.13 12.16
N LEU A 40 -9.47 -0.41 11.98
CA LEU A 40 -8.51 0.15 11.05
C LEU A 40 -8.81 -0.45 9.68
N LYS A 41 -9.24 0.39 8.75
CA LYS A 41 -9.56 -0.03 7.38
C LYS A 41 -8.43 0.36 6.45
N VAL A 42 -7.73 -0.62 5.93
CA VAL A 42 -6.74 -0.42 4.86
C VAL A 42 -7.43 -0.76 3.55
N LYS A 43 -7.59 0.25 2.69
CA LYS A 43 -8.35 0.15 1.46
C LYS A 43 -7.45 -0.21 0.28
N GLY A 44 -8.01 -0.87 -0.71
CA GLY A 44 -7.34 -1.24 -1.95
C GLY A 44 -7.39 -2.74 -2.22
N ILE A 45 -6.66 -3.18 -3.24
CA ILE A 45 -6.60 -4.59 -3.67
C ILE A 45 -6.09 -5.50 -2.54
N TYR A 46 -5.12 -5.01 -1.78
CA TYR A 46 -4.55 -5.72 -0.63
C TYR A 46 -5.14 -5.20 0.68
N GLY A 47 -6.38 -4.73 0.62
CA GLY A 47 -7.04 -4.14 1.77
C GLY A 47 -7.34 -5.14 2.88
N VAL A 48 -7.43 -4.63 4.11
CA VAL A 48 -7.74 -5.43 5.28
C VAL A 48 -8.45 -4.54 6.30
N ASN A 49 -9.33 -5.15 7.08
CA ASN A 49 -9.97 -4.49 8.22
C ASN A 49 -9.43 -5.16 9.49
N ILE A 50 -8.86 -4.35 10.38
CA ILE A 50 -8.28 -4.84 11.62
C ILE A 50 -9.05 -4.21 12.78
N PRO A 51 -9.67 -5.02 13.65
CA PRO A 51 -10.25 -4.47 14.88
C PRO A 51 -9.17 -3.78 15.70
N ILE A 52 -9.46 -2.59 16.20
CA ILE A 52 -8.49 -1.84 17.02
C ILE A 52 -8.09 -2.64 18.26
N SER A 53 -8.99 -3.48 18.78
CA SER A 53 -8.71 -4.37 19.91
C SER A 53 -7.60 -5.37 19.63
N GLU A 54 -7.32 -5.69 18.38
CA GLU A 54 -6.25 -6.61 17.98
C GLU A 54 -4.91 -5.92 17.75
N ILE A 55 -4.88 -4.59 17.76
CA ILE A 55 -3.65 -3.82 17.57
C ILE A 55 -2.85 -3.82 18.87
N ARG A 56 -1.63 -4.32 18.80
CA ARG A 56 -0.72 -4.42 19.92
C ARG A 56 0.17 -3.19 20.06
N GLU A 57 0.61 -2.65 18.94
CA GLU A 57 1.58 -1.57 18.92
C GLU A 57 1.43 -0.73 17.66
N VAL A 58 1.59 0.59 17.82
CA VAL A 58 1.62 1.54 16.71
C VAL A 58 2.89 2.38 16.87
N LYS A 59 3.74 2.37 15.86
CA LYS A 59 5.01 3.12 15.87
C LYS A 59 5.09 4.08 14.72
N LYS A 60 5.69 5.25 14.97
CA LYS A 60 6.11 6.15 13.90
C LYS A 60 7.54 5.82 13.50
N LEU A 61 7.79 5.67 12.22
CA LEU A 61 9.14 5.45 11.68
C LEU A 61 9.56 6.64 10.84
N GLU A 62 10.75 7.14 11.07
CA GLU A 62 11.33 8.24 10.28
C GLU A 62 11.91 7.73 8.96
N THR A 63 12.30 6.47 8.90
CA THR A 63 12.83 5.84 7.70
C THR A 63 12.23 4.46 7.52
N LEU A 64 12.11 4.05 6.25
CA LEU A 64 11.69 2.69 5.94
C LEU A 64 12.86 1.72 6.14
N PRO A 65 12.62 0.53 6.70
CA PRO A 65 13.64 -0.51 6.70
C PRO A 65 13.98 -0.87 5.25
N SER A 66 15.24 -0.75 4.87
CA SER A 66 15.67 -0.98 3.49
C SER A 66 16.49 -2.24 3.31
N LEU A 67 17.10 -2.75 4.39
CA LEU A 67 17.93 -3.95 4.34
C LEU A 67 17.09 -5.22 4.37
N GLY A 68 17.40 -6.13 3.45
CA GLY A 68 16.74 -7.43 3.42
C GLY A 68 15.29 -7.40 2.94
N VAL A 69 14.93 -6.36 2.19
CA VAL A 69 13.57 -6.25 1.63
C VAL A 69 13.41 -7.18 0.45
N ARG A 70 12.36 -7.98 0.44
CA ARG A 70 11.99 -8.82 -0.68
C ARG A 70 10.49 -8.75 -0.94
N ARG A 71 10.10 -8.47 -2.18
CA ARG A 71 8.70 -8.48 -2.57
C ARG A 71 8.22 -9.93 -2.68
N VAL A 72 7.15 -10.25 -1.97
CA VAL A 72 6.51 -11.57 -2.04
C VAL A 72 5.36 -11.53 -3.03
N ASN A 73 4.48 -10.55 -2.88
CA ASN A 73 3.33 -10.36 -3.75
C ASN A 73 2.87 -8.91 -3.66
N GLY A 74 2.76 -8.23 -4.78
CA GLY A 74 2.30 -6.84 -4.77
C GLY A 74 2.95 -5.99 -5.85
N ILE A 75 2.79 -4.69 -5.70
CA ILE A 75 3.24 -3.67 -6.63
C ILE A 75 4.39 -2.88 -6.02
N GLY A 76 5.47 -2.71 -6.77
CA GLY A 76 6.58 -1.85 -6.38
C GLY A 76 6.99 -0.98 -7.56
N LEU A 77 6.59 0.30 -7.54
CA LEU A 77 6.89 1.28 -8.59
C LEU A 77 7.40 2.56 -7.94
N GLY A 78 8.70 2.77 -7.97
CA GLY A 78 9.30 3.94 -7.32
C GLY A 78 8.97 3.99 -5.83
N PRO A 79 8.38 5.09 -5.34
CA PRO A 79 7.98 5.19 -3.94
C PRO A 79 6.76 4.36 -3.58
N ILE A 80 5.99 3.91 -4.59
CA ILE A 80 4.74 3.17 -4.37
C ILE A 80 5.04 1.70 -4.11
N LYS A 81 4.63 1.22 -2.93
CA LYS A 81 4.76 -0.19 -2.54
C LYS A 81 3.46 -0.63 -1.89
N ILE A 82 2.74 -1.52 -2.55
CA ILE A 82 1.47 -2.04 -2.08
C ILE A 82 1.50 -3.56 -2.19
N GLY A 83 1.23 -4.24 -1.09
CA GLY A 83 1.16 -5.69 -1.05
C GLY A 83 2.00 -6.30 0.06
N TYR A 84 2.42 -7.54 -0.13
CA TYR A 84 3.19 -8.29 0.87
C TYR A 84 4.68 -8.24 0.56
N PHE A 85 5.44 -7.79 1.55
CA PHE A 85 6.89 -7.71 1.48
C PHE A 85 7.48 -8.41 2.71
N ARG A 86 8.68 -8.92 2.57
CA ARG A 86 9.39 -9.54 3.69
C ARG A 86 10.65 -8.76 4.00
N TYR A 87 10.77 -8.38 5.26
CA TYR A 87 11.95 -7.71 5.81
C TYR A 87 12.69 -8.67 6.73
N ASN A 88 14.03 -8.55 6.79
CA ASN A 88 14.83 -9.40 7.67
C ASN A 88 14.47 -9.19 9.15
N GLU A 89 14.24 -7.96 9.56
CA GLU A 89 13.94 -7.64 10.96
C GLU A 89 12.47 -7.82 11.33
N LEU A 90 11.56 -7.45 10.42
CA LEU A 90 10.13 -7.43 10.68
C LEU A 90 9.40 -8.69 10.23
N GLY A 91 10.02 -9.50 9.37
CA GLY A 91 9.35 -10.63 8.75
C GLY A 91 8.38 -10.17 7.66
N SER A 92 7.25 -10.85 7.53
CA SER A 92 6.22 -10.51 6.55
C SER A 92 5.45 -9.28 6.99
N VAL A 93 5.37 -8.28 6.11
CA VAL A 93 4.67 -7.02 6.35
C VAL A 93 3.82 -6.69 5.14
N LYS A 94 2.59 -6.24 5.40
CA LYS A 94 1.74 -5.67 4.36
C LYS A 94 2.08 -4.20 4.22
N LEU A 95 2.42 -3.77 3.02
CA LEU A 95 2.76 -2.38 2.74
C LEU A 95 1.61 -1.68 2.04
N CYS A 96 1.34 -0.45 2.48
CA CYS A 96 0.48 0.50 1.78
C CYS A 96 1.21 1.83 1.76
N ILE A 97 2.20 1.96 0.89
CA ILE A 97 3.04 3.14 0.79
C ILE A 97 2.80 3.80 -0.56
N LEU A 98 2.30 5.03 -0.54
CA LEU A 98 2.02 5.83 -1.72
C LEU A 98 3.00 6.99 -1.89
N LYS A 99 3.61 7.43 -0.80
CA LYS A 99 4.56 8.54 -0.80
C LYS A 99 5.79 8.21 0.04
N ASN A 100 6.94 8.65 -0.44
CA ASN A 100 8.21 8.50 0.28
C ASN A 100 8.43 9.70 1.21
N GLU A 101 7.57 9.83 2.20
CA GLU A 101 7.48 10.98 3.10
C GLU A 101 7.28 10.49 4.53
N ALA A 102 8.23 10.75 5.41
CA ALA A 102 8.11 10.41 6.83
C ALA A 102 7.11 11.35 7.54
N PRO A 103 6.47 10.93 8.64
CA PRO A 103 6.63 9.63 9.28
C PRO A 103 5.85 8.52 8.59
N TYR A 104 6.35 7.31 8.71
CA TYR A 104 5.63 6.08 8.32
C TYR A 104 5.01 5.46 9.56
N ILE A 105 3.88 4.79 9.40
CA ILE A 105 3.18 4.16 10.54
C ILE A 105 3.31 2.65 10.43
N LEU A 106 3.96 2.05 11.42
CA LEU A 106 4.04 0.60 11.57
C LEU A 106 3.00 0.15 12.58
N ILE A 107 2.11 -0.72 12.17
CA ILE A 107 1.05 -1.28 13.00
C ILE A 107 1.33 -2.76 13.20
N ILE A 108 1.46 -3.15 14.47
CA ILE A 108 1.66 -4.55 14.84
C ILE A 108 0.37 -5.04 15.49
N ALA A 109 -0.30 -5.96 14.82
CA ALA A 109 -1.51 -6.60 15.31
C ALA A 109 -1.21 -8.07 15.66
N ASP A 110 -2.20 -8.79 16.17
CA ASP A 110 -2.03 -10.16 16.65
C ASP A 110 -1.44 -11.11 15.60
N GLU A 111 -1.90 -11.01 14.35
CA GLU A 111 -1.50 -11.94 13.29
C GLU A 111 -0.81 -11.27 12.11
N GLN A 112 -0.67 -9.96 12.12
CA GLN A 112 -0.12 -9.25 10.97
C GLN A 112 0.57 -7.96 11.33
N LYS A 113 1.45 -7.52 10.44
CA LYS A 113 2.14 -6.23 10.52
C LYS A 113 1.81 -5.45 9.27
N ILE A 114 1.53 -4.16 9.44
CA ILE A 114 1.18 -3.27 8.33
C ILE A 114 2.03 -2.02 8.43
N LEU A 115 2.60 -1.61 7.31
CA LEU A 115 3.39 -0.39 7.21
C LEU A 115 2.70 0.56 6.24
N ILE A 116 2.32 1.73 6.73
CA ILE A 116 1.52 2.71 6.00
C ILE A 116 2.33 3.97 5.73
N GLY A 117 2.31 4.43 4.50
CA GLY A 117 2.99 5.64 4.07
C GLY A 117 2.13 6.44 3.09
N LEU A 118 1.19 7.23 3.60
CA LEU A 118 0.26 8.03 2.79
C LEU A 118 0.69 9.49 2.64
N GLY A 119 1.84 9.86 3.19
CA GLY A 119 2.33 11.21 3.29
C GLY A 119 2.27 11.71 4.72
N LYS A 120 3.06 12.73 5.00
CA LYS A 120 3.24 13.24 6.37
C LYS A 120 1.94 13.60 7.07
N GLU A 121 1.11 14.43 6.46
CA GLU A 121 -0.15 14.89 7.06
C GLU A 121 -1.11 13.74 7.36
N LYS A 122 -1.34 12.90 6.37
CA LYS A 122 -2.28 11.78 6.51
C LYS A 122 -1.81 10.76 7.52
N ASN A 123 -0.50 10.51 7.57
CA ASN A 123 0.08 9.57 8.52
C ASN A 123 0.03 10.10 9.96
N GLU A 124 0.30 11.38 10.15
CA GLU A 124 0.18 11.97 11.48
C GLU A 124 -1.27 11.96 11.98
N GLU A 125 -2.21 12.27 11.10
CA GLU A 125 -3.64 12.19 11.41
C GLU A 125 -4.06 10.77 11.77
N LEU A 126 -3.64 9.79 10.98
CA LEU A 126 -3.90 8.38 11.23
C LEU A 126 -3.33 7.93 12.57
N TYR A 127 -2.08 8.30 12.85
CA TYR A 127 -1.43 7.98 14.12
C TYR A 127 -2.22 8.53 15.31
N ASN A 128 -2.62 9.80 15.24
CA ASN A 128 -3.38 10.43 16.31
C ASN A 128 -4.74 9.75 16.52
N LYS A 129 -5.44 9.42 15.45
CA LYS A 129 -6.71 8.68 15.53
C LYS A 129 -6.54 7.31 16.16
N LEU A 130 -5.46 6.60 15.80
CA LEU A 130 -5.19 5.29 16.40
C LEU A 130 -4.88 5.42 17.88
N GLN A 131 -4.06 6.40 18.28
CA GLN A 131 -3.73 6.63 19.69
C GLN A 131 -4.97 6.98 20.51
N ASP A 132 -5.87 7.78 19.96
CA ASP A 132 -7.11 8.16 20.64
C ASP A 132 -8.06 6.97 20.87
N ASN A 133 -7.93 5.92 20.08
CA ASN A 133 -8.80 4.75 20.14
C ASN A 133 -8.15 3.52 20.82
N LEU A 134 -6.90 3.61 21.16
CA LEU A 134 -6.18 2.51 21.84
C LEU A 134 -6.41 2.47 23.34
#